data_3887e7b7f6f6fbd8656bcad7cc10e584
#
_entry.id   3887e7b7f6f6fbd8656bcad7cc10e584
#
_cell.length_a   1.000
_cell.length_b   1.000
_cell.length_c   1.000
_cell.angle_alpha   90.00
_cell.angle_beta   90.00
_cell.angle_gamma   90.00
#
_symmetry.space_group_name_H-M   'P 1'
#
loop_
_entity.id
_entity.type
_entity.pdbx_description
1 polymer ?
#
loop_
_entity_poly.entity_id
_entity_poly.type
_entity_poly.pdbx_seq_one_letter_code
_entity_poly.pdbx_strand_id
1 'polypeptide(L)'
;MPQIEPCFIYRKKTRMSLTIEEDSQESETTKNDERYLVPGLVRGLAILQAFNQQAQEMTITEIAEILEVNRSSAFRLIHTLESCGYLRKASQKTYALDSKVMELGFNSLSKLSLLDLSTPLMKELRDQTKLAVHLSIL
;
A
#
# COMPACT_ATOMS: atom_id res chain seq x y z
N MET A 1 -5.90 -14.67 -5.53
CA MET A 1 -4.99 -13.81 -4.75
C MET A 1 -5.29 -12.37 -5.15
N PRO A 2 -5.72 -11.50 -4.24
CA PRO A 2 -5.95 -10.11 -4.58
C PRO A 2 -4.60 -9.46 -4.89
N GLN A 3 -4.43 -9.00 -6.11
CA GLN A 3 -3.33 -8.10 -6.45
C GLN A 3 -3.57 -6.80 -5.69
N ILE A 4 -2.66 -6.45 -4.79
CA ILE A 4 -2.65 -5.14 -4.14
C ILE A 4 -2.29 -4.15 -5.24
N GLU A 5 -3.29 -3.44 -5.74
CA GLU A 5 -3.07 -2.39 -6.72
C GLU A 5 -2.28 -1.26 -6.05
N PRO A 6 -1.19 -0.79 -6.65
CA PRO A 6 -0.47 0.38 -6.15
C PRO A 6 -1.42 1.57 -6.14
N CYS A 7 -1.26 2.42 -5.14
CA CYS A 7 -2.07 3.60 -4.87
C CYS A 7 -2.54 4.27 -6.17
N PHE A 8 -3.84 4.41 -6.33
CA PHE A 8 -4.55 4.87 -7.53
C PHE A 8 -3.98 6.16 -8.15
N ILE A 9 -3.32 6.98 -7.35
CA ILE A 9 -2.73 8.26 -7.76
C ILE A 9 -1.45 8.06 -8.60
N TYR A 10 -0.69 6.98 -8.37
CA TYR A 10 0.54 6.70 -9.10
C TYR A 10 0.28 6.11 -10.49
N ARG A 11 -0.86 5.42 -10.68
CA ARG A 11 -1.24 4.74 -11.93
C ARG A 11 -1.65 5.69 -13.06
N LYS A 12 -2.07 6.94 -12.74
CA LYS A 12 -2.56 7.89 -13.76
C LYS A 12 -1.46 8.46 -14.67
N LYS A 13 -0.18 8.38 -14.29
CA LYS A 13 0.92 8.96 -15.08
C LYS A 13 1.49 8.04 -16.16
N THR A 14 1.29 6.72 -16.07
CA THR A 14 1.90 5.74 -16.98
C THR A 14 1.00 5.32 -18.15
N ARG A 15 -0.25 5.82 -18.24
CA ARG A 15 -1.18 5.40 -19.29
C ARG A 15 -1.82 6.59 -19.99
N MET A 16 -1.01 7.32 -20.76
CA MET A 16 -1.52 8.31 -21.70
C MET A 16 -1.08 7.95 -23.11
N SER A 17 -1.77 7.01 -23.69
CA SER A 17 -2.10 6.95 -25.12
C SER A 17 -3.19 5.90 -25.33
N LEU A 18 -4.38 6.31 -25.60
CA LEU A 18 -5.38 5.87 -26.55
C LEU A 18 -6.82 6.19 -26.06
N THR A 19 -7.35 7.20 -26.73
CA THR A 19 -8.73 7.37 -27.25
C THR A 19 -9.90 7.45 -26.27
N ILE A 20 -10.46 8.66 -26.26
CA ILE A 20 -11.78 9.14 -26.70
C ILE A 20 -12.91 9.06 -25.66
N GLU A 21 -13.39 10.29 -25.33
CA GLU A 21 -14.74 10.75 -25.04
C GLU A 21 -15.52 10.17 -23.86
N GLU A 22 -16.06 11.14 -23.13
CA GLU A 22 -17.07 11.11 -22.06
C GLU A 22 -16.49 11.04 -20.62
N ASP A 23 -16.38 12.14 -19.94
CA ASP A 23 -17.36 12.77 -19.05
C ASP A 23 -16.79 14.04 -18.41
N SER A 24 -17.42 15.18 -18.66
CA SER A 24 -16.90 16.50 -18.28
C SER A 24 -17.19 16.88 -16.82
N GLN A 25 -17.72 16.01 -15.99
CA GLN A 25 -18.07 16.30 -14.60
C GLN A 25 -17.15 15.69 -13.54
N GLU A 26 -16.34 14.66 -13.87
CA GLU A 26 -15.36 14.09 -12.93
C GLU A 26 -14.05 14.88 -12.81
N SER A 27 -13.81 15.86 -13.69
CA SER A 27 -12.51 16.52 -13.80
C SER A 27 -12.27 17.65 -12.77
N GLU A 28 -13.31 18.21 -12.16
CA GLU A 28 -13.14 19.34 -11.21
C GLU A 28 -12.95 18.89 -9.77
N THR A 29 -13.57 17.81 -9.34
CA THR A 29 -13.40 17.24 -7.99
C THR A 29 -12.00 16.67 -7.80
N THR A 30 -11.46 15.97 -8.80
CA THR A 30 -10.12 15.37 -8.75
C THR A 30 -9.00 16.40 -8.74
N LYS A 31 -9.16 17.54 -9.44
CA LYS A 31 -8.13 18.61 -9.47
C LYS A 31 -8.05 19.39 -8.17
N ASN A 32 -9.15 19.48 -7.42
CA ASN A 32 -9.17 20.20 -6.15
C ASN A 32 -8.53 19.36 -5.04
N ASP A 33 -8.68 18.05 -5.04
CA ASP A 33 -8.06 17.14 -4.08
C ASP A 33 -6.53 17.03 -4.24
N GLU A 34 -6.01 17.13 -5.46
CA GLU A 34 -4.56 17.10 -5.72
C GLU A 34 -3.79 18.25 -5.06
N ARG A 35 -4.43 19.41 -4.83
CA ARG A 35 -3.80 20.59 -4.18
C ARG A 35 -3.46 20.35 -2.70
N TYR A 36 -4.18 19.44 -2.05
CA TYR A 36 -3.96 19.13 -0.63
C TYR A 36 -2.99 17.97 -0.41
N LEU A 37 -2.57 17.29 -1.47
CA LEU A 37 -1.61 16.21 -1.37
C LEU A 37 -0.20 16.76 -1.07
N VAL A 38 0.45 16.17 -0.08
CA VAL A 38 1.86 16.43 0.23
C VAL A 38 2.73 15.44 -0.56
N PRO A 39 3.44 15.88 -1.61
CA PRO A 39 4.13 14.94 -2.52
C PRO A 39 5.16 14.06 -1.82
N GLY A 40 5.84 14.59 -0.79
CA GLY A 40 6.80 13.83 0.01
C GLY A 40 6.16 12.68 0.77
N LEU A 41 4.97 12.90 1.35
CA LEU A 41 4.24 11.89 2.09
C LEU A 41 3.72 10.79 1.15
N VAL A 42 3.14 11.18 0.01
CA VAL A 42 2.66 10.24 -1.02
C VAL A 42 3.80 9.33 -1.48
N ARG A 43 4.97 9.89 -1.78
CA ARG A 43 6.16 9.12 -2.18
C ARG A 43 6.68 8.22 -1.06
N GLY A 44 6.67 8.70 0.18
CA GLY A 44 7.05 7.90 1.35
C GLY A 44 6.17 6.66 1.52
N LEU A 45 4.86 6.82 1.40
CA LEU A 45 3.91 5.70 1.45
C LEU A 45 4.10 4.76 0.25
N ALA A 46 4.35 5.28 -0.95
CA ALA A 46 4.62 4.48 -2.13
C ALA A 46 5.90 3.61 -1.97
N ILE A 47 6.94 4.12 -1.29
CA ILE A 47 8.12 3.32 -0.94
C ILE A 47 7.73 2.12 -0.09
N LEU A 48 6.96 2.32 0.99
CA LEU A 48 6.56 1.22 1.87
C LEU A 48 5.73 0.17 1.14
N GLN A 49 4.88 0.58 0.19
CA GLN A 49 4.05 -0.30 -0.62
C GLN A 49 4.82 -1.05 -1.72
N ALA A 50 5.98 -0.54 -2.13
CA ALA A 50 6.82 -1.18 -3.15
C ALA A 50 7.43 -2.49 -2.65
N PHE A 51 7.67 -2.63 -1.34
CA PHE A 51 8.15 -3.88 -0.76
C PHE A 51 7.05 -4.94 -0.77
N ASN A 52 7.37 -6.12 -1.28
CA ASN A 52 6.46 -7.26 -1.37
C ASN A 52 7.24 -8.59 -1.24
N GLN A 53 6.56 -9.73 -1.40
CA GLN A 53 7.17 -11.05 -1.25
C GLN A 53 8.32 -11.33 -2.24
N GLN A 54 8.30 -10.69 -3.43
CA GLN A 54 9.34 -10.86 -4.46
C GLN A 54 10.46 -9.82 -4.30
N ALA A 55 10.17 -8.65 -3.70
CA ALA A 55 11.09 -7.56 -3.48
C ALA A 55 11.16 -7.24 -1.97
N GLN A 56 11.79 -8.12 -1.21
CA GLN A 56 11.95 -7.96 0.25
C GLN A 56 13.05 -6.96 0.61
N GLU A 57 14.02 -6.80 -0.26
CA GLU A 57 15.11 -5.84 -0.14
C GLU A 57 15.26 -5.05 -1.43
N MET A 58 15.53 -3.75 -1.31
CA MET A 58 15.66 -2.87 -2.46
C MET A 58 16.79 -1.87 -2.25
N THR A 59 17.48 -1.54 -3.33
CA THR A 59 18.50 -0.48 -3.36
C THR A 59 17.86 0.89 -3.55
N ILE A 60 18.63 1.95 -3.24
CA ILE A 60 18.20 3.34 -3.51
C ILE A 60 17.89 3.57 -4.99
N THR A 61 18.62 2.90 -5.89
CA THR A 61 18.44 3.05 -7.34
C THR A 61 17.11 2.45 -7.79
N GLU A 62 16.79 1.24 -7.36
CA GLU A 62 15.51 0.58 -7.66
C GLU A 62 14.32 1.40 -7.12
N ILE A 63 14.43 1.91 -5.90
CA ILE A 63 13.39 2.77 -5.31
C ILE A 63 13.26 4.08 -6.10
N ALA A 64 14.36 4.68 -6.55
CA ALA A 64 14.34 5.89 -7.36
C ALA A 64 13.65 5.68 -8.71
N GLU A 65 13.88 4.52 -9.35
CA GLU A 65 13.24 4.12 -10.60
C GLU A 65 11.73 3.90 -10.42
N ILE A 66 11.33 3.18 -9.38
CA ILE A 66 9.91 2.94 -9.07
C ILE A 66 9.16 4.26 -8.83
N LEU A 67 9.78 5.21 -8.15
CA LEU A 67 9.18 6.51 -7.83
C LEU A 67 9.34 7.55 -8.96
N GLU A 68 10.06 7.23 -10.02
CA GLU A 68 10.43 8.16 -11.10
C GLU A 68 11.06 9.48 -10.56
N VAL A 69 11.94 9.36 -9.56
CA VAL A 69 12.65 10.49 -8.98
C VAL A 69 14.17 10.32 -9.10
N ASN A 70 14.89 11.42 -8.94
CA ASN A 70 16.34 11.33 -8.87
C ASN A 70 16.80 10.62 -7.57
N ARG A 71 17.98 10.01 -7.62
CA ARG A 71 18.58 9.24 -6.52
C ARG A 71 18.71 10.05 -5.21
N SER A 72 18.97 11.35 -5.32
CA SER A 72 19.09 12.22 -4.14
C SER A 72 17.74 12.39 -3.42
N SER A 73 16.65 12.55 -4.18
CA SER A 73 15.30 12.61 -3.61
C SER A 73 14.90 11.28 -2.98
N ALA A 74 15.16 10.15 -3.66
CA ALA A 74 14.92 8.82 -3.11
C ALA A 74 15.70 8.61 -1.80
N PHE A 75 16.98 8.98 -1.78
CA PHE A 75 17.81 8.88 -0.58
C PHE A 75 17.21 9.64 0.61
N ARG A 76 16.75 10.89 0.41
CA ARG A 76 16.14 11.68 1.48
C ARG A 76 14.87 11.05 2.03
N LEU A 77 14.02 10.49 1.16
CA LEU A 77 12.80 9.79 1.56
C LEU A 77 13.13 8.52 2.36
N ILE A 78 14.06 7.70 1.85
CA ILE A 78 14.53 6.48 2.51
C ILE A 78 15.13 6.80 3.88
N HIS A 79 16.02 7.79 3.96
CA HIS A 79 16.62 8.22 5.22
C HIS A 79 15.58 8.68 6.23
N THR A 80 14.54 9.38 5.78
CA THR A 80 13.43 9.80 6.66
C THR A 80 12.67 8.58 7.18
N LEU A 81 12.32 7.61 6.31
CA LEU A 81 11.63 6.39 6.71
C LEU A 81 12.48 5.51 7.64
N GLU A 82 13.80 5.43 7.40
CA GLU A 82 14.77 4.77 8.27
C GLU A 82 14.82 5.45 9.64
N SER A 83 14.95 6.78 9.70
CA SER A 83 14.96 7.55 10.94
C SER A 83 13.65 7.43 11.72
N CYS A 84 12.52 7.26 11.03
CA CYS A 84 11.22 7.00 11.64
C CYS A 84 11.04 5.53 12.06
N GLY A 85 11.95 4.62 11.71
CA GLY A 85 11.91 3.21 12.04
C GLY A 85 11.00 2.35 11.16
N TYR A 86 10.57 2.85 10.00
CA TYR A 86 9.77 2.08 9.04
C TYR A 86 10.61 1.28 8.05
N LEU A 87 11.85 1.74 7.81
CA LEU A 87 12.85 1.02 7.03
C LEU A 87 14.08 0.74 7.89
N ARG A 88 14.77 -0.34 7.57
CA ARG A 88 16.08 -0.68 8.13
C ARG A 88 17.05 -0.99 7.00
N LYS A 89 18.34 -0.80 7.25
CA LYS A 89 19.38 -1.34 6.37
C LYS A 89 19.43 -2.85 6.51
N ALA A 90 19.20 -3.55 5.40
CA ALA A 90 19.35 -5.00 5.32
C ALA A 90 20.82 -5.38 4.99
N SER A 91 21.48 -4.56 4.14
CA SER A 91 22.90 -4.68 3.82
C SER A 91 23.52 -3.29 3.63
N GLN A 92 24.79 -3.25 3.16
CA GLN A 92 25.46 -1.97 2.85
C GLN A 92 24.75 -1.14 1.77
N LYS A 93 23.98 -1.78 0.89
CA LYS A 93 23.35 -1.13 -0.28
C LYS A 93 21.85 -1.28 -0.34
N THR A 94 21.25 -2.18 0.47
CA THR A 94 19.82 -2.51 0.44
C THR A 94 19.10 -2.10 1.71
N TYR A 95 17.83 -1.79 1.55
CA TYR A 95 16.87 -1.47 2.60
C TYR A 95 15.75 -2.48 2.59
N ALA A 96 15.14 -2.72 3.75
CA ALA A 96 13.99 -3.58 3.95
C ALA A 96 12.99 -2.90 4.89
N LEU A 97 11.75 -3.37 4.91
CA LEU A 97 10.76 -2.95 5.90
C LEU A 97 11.23 -3.34 7.32
N ASP A 98 10.98 -2.46 8.28
CA ASP A 98 11.19 -2.75 9.69
C ASP A 98 9.88 -3.20 10.36
N SER A 99 10.00 -3.83 11.53
CA SER A 99 8.88 -4.35 12.32
C SER A 99 7.84 -3.29 12.68
N LYS A 100 8.23 -2.02 12.76
CA LYS A 100 7.32 -0.91 13.06
C LYS A 100 6.16 -0.77 12.06
N VAL A 101 6.33 -1.23 10.82
CA VAL A 101 5.24 -1.28 9.84
C VAL A 101 4.12 -2.21 10.31
N MET A 102 4.45 -3.29 11.03
CA MET A 102 3.47 -4.23 11.57
C MET A 102 2.61 -3.60 12.67
N GLU A 103 3.15 -2.65 13.45
CA GLU A 103 2.39 -1.96 14.50
C GLU A 103 1.17 -1.23 13.91
N LEU A 104 1.33 -0.62 12.72
CA LEU A 104 0.22 0.03 12.01
C LEU A 104 -0.86 -0.99 11.64
N GLY A 105 -0.46 -2.15 11.14
CA GLY A 105 -1.34 -3.25 10.78
C GLY A 105 -2.07 -3.82 12.01
N PHE A 106 -1.35 -4.10 13.09
CA PHE A 106 -1.94 -4.61 14.32
C PHE A 106 -2.93 -3.62 14.95
N ASN A 107 -2.62 -2.33 14.97
CA ASN A 107 -3.54 -1.31 15.48
C ASN A 107 -4.83 -1.21 14.66
N SER A 108 -4.77 -1.49 13.37
CA SER A 108 -5.95 -1.57 12.51
C SER A 108 -6.73 -2.87 12.73
N LEU A 109 -6.02 -4.00 12.79
CA LEU A 109 -6.61 -5.34 12.98
C LEU A 109 -7.25 -5.49 14.35
N SER A 110 -6.72 -4.86 15.39
CA SER A 110 -7.30 -4.93 16.76
C SER A 110 -8.70 -4.33 16.85
N LYS A 111 -9.09 -3.49 15.90
CA LYS A 111 -10.43 -2.92 15.77
C LYS A 111 -11.38 -3.80 14.95
N LEU A 112 -10.84 -4.71 14.15
CA LEU A 112 -11.62 -5.68 13.39
C LEU A 112 -11.94 -6.86 14.32
N SER A 113 -13.16 -6.90 14.82
CA SER A 113 -13.60 -8.07 15.57
C SER A 113 -13.47 -9.31 14.67
N LEU A 114 -12.89 -10.38 15.20
CA LEU A 114 -12.85 -11.66 14.49
C LEU A 114 -14.26 -12.10 14.07
N LEU A 115 -15.27 -11.71 14.84
CA LEU A 115 -16.67 -11.93 14.53
C LEU A 115 -17.12 -11.20 13.27
N ASP A 116 -16.67 -9.96 13.06
CA ASP A 116 -17.05 -9.17 11.88
C ASP A 116 -16.46 -9.77 10.59
N LEU A 117 -15.23 -10.30 10.67
CA LEU A 117 -14.57 -10.96 9.54
C LEU A 117 -15.13 -12.35 9.26
N SER A 118 -15.41 -13.14 10.31
CA SER A 118 -15.84 -14.52 10.17
C SER A 118 -17.33 -14.67 9.87
N THR A 119 -18.17 -13.76 10.38
CA THR A 119 -19.63 -13.84 10.26
C THR A 119 -20.11 -14.01 8.81
N PRO A 120 -19.65 -13.24 7.80
CA PRO A 120 -20.09 -13.41 6.41
C PRO A 120 -19.70 -14.79 5.86
N LEU A 121 -18.47 -15.24 6.13
CA LEU A 121 -17.96 -16.54 5.68
C LEU A 121 -18.72 -17.71 6.33
N MET A 122 -19.00 -17.60 7.63
CA MET A 122 -19.78 -18.61 8.34
C MET A 122 -21.22 -18.69 7.86
N LYS A 123 -21.84 -17.56 7.53
CA LYS A 123 -23.18 -17.51 6.93
C LYS A 123 -23.20 -18.19 5.56
N GLU A 124 -22.25 -17.88 4.71
CA GLU A 124 -22.12 -18.48 3.38
C GLU A 124 -21.96 -20.01 3.49
N LEU A 125 -21.05 -20.48 4.36
CA LEU A 125 -20.82 -21.91 4.58
C LEU A 125 -22.09 -22.61 5.14
N ARG A 126 -22.79 -21.98 6.10
CA ARG A 126 -24.06 -22.48 6.61
C ARG A 126 -25.10 -22.62 5.50
N ASP A 127 -25.21 -21.60 4.65
CA ASP A 127 -26.23 -21.56 3.60
C ASP A 127 -25.95 -22.58 2.50
N GLN A 128 -24.67 -22.88 2.23
CA GLN A 128 -24.25 -23.92 1.29
C GLN A 128 -24.44 -25.33 1.85
N THR A 129 -24.05 -25.54 3.12
CA THR A 129 -24.06 -26.89 3.71
C THR A 129 -25.37 -27.26 4.41
N LYS A 130 -26.19 -26.27 4.74
CA LYS A 130 -27.40 -26.41 5.61
C LYS A 130 -27.11 -26.99 7.00
N LEU A 131 -25.84 -26.88 7.43
CA LEU A 131 -25.39 -27.36 8.76
C LEU A 131 -25.07 -26.17 9.67
N ALA A 132 -25.04 -26.45 10.98
CA ALA A 132 -24.55 -25.47 11.95
C ALA A 132 -23.03 -25.27 11.79
N VAL A 133 -22.59 -24.02 11.76
CA VAL A 133 -21.17 -23.63 11.62
C VAL A 133 -20.72 -22.95 12.90
N HIS A 134 -19.62 -23.42 13.50
CA HIS A 134 -19.03 -22.86 14.71
C HIS A 134 -17.58 -22.46 14.44
N LEU A 135 -17.17 -21.30 14.99
CA LEU A 135 -15.78 -20.85 15.04
C LEU A 135 -15.30 -20.94 16.49
N SER A 136 -14.19 -21.64 16.71
CA SER A 136 -13.52 -21.68 18.01
C SER A 136 -12.08 -21.22 17.90
N ILE A 137 -11.59 -20.54 18.93
CA ILE A 137 -10.20 -20.09 19.06
C ILE A 137 -9.60 -20.91 20.22
N LEU A 138 -8.42 -21.45 19.98
CA LEU A 138 -7.61 -22.16 21.00
C LEU A 138 -6.67 -21.20 21.69
#